data_a5ea21567135c1e8adf46fa144138bfd
#
_entry.id   a5ea21567135c1e8adf46fa144138bfd
#
_cell.length_a   1.000
_cell.length_b   1.000
_cell.length_c   1.000
_cell.angle_alpha   90.00
_cell.angle_beta   90.00
_cell.angle_gamma   90.00
#
_symmetry.space_group_name_H-M   'P 1'
#
loop_
_entity.id
_entity.type
_entity.pdbx_description
1 polymer ?
#
loop_
_entity_poly.entity_id
_entity_poly.type
_entity_poly.pdbx_seq_one_letter_code
_entity_poly.pdbx_strand_id
1 'polypeptide(L)'
;MMFVRSVTRRRRPAKGAAILLLCAFSVGVPVHSRAYQQYGVQVGNRTIKLKWNRMPVQYFIENVGVPGVTASQLQATVDASFATWHNVPTAAVSAQFAGFTNALPTQDDGLSVIGFLADPLEPSVLGSTDWLIDDVTGEIVESDIFFNSASVPWSVSATGTSGRFDLQSIATHEIGHLFGIGHSALGETEQISGGRRVIAKGAVMFPIAYSSGSITDRALQPDDIAGISDLYPAGGFQSSTGSVTGTVTKNGKGVFGAHVVAFSPSGGTLVGNFTQDDSGAFTISGLAPGPVVLRVEPVDDADLDSFFDNPSAVDVNFKVVYYGRFAIVPPGGNAGQIQIQVTPK
;
A
#
# COMPACT_ATOMS: atom_id res chain seq x y z
N MET A 1 -14.50 -1.01 12.90
CA MET A 1 -13.60 -0.55 11.82
C MET A 1 -12.35 -1.38 11.98
N MET A 2 -11.94 -2.09 10.95
CA MET A 2 -10.76 -2.97 11.06
C MET A 2 -9.74 -2.53 10.04
N PHE A 3 -8.59 -2.14 10.52
CA PHE A 3 -7.50 -1.55 9.74
C PHE A 3 -6.37 -2.54 9.49
N VAL A 4 -5.59 -2.19 8.51
CA VAL A 4 -4.30 -2.78 8.20
C VAL A 4 -3.26 -1.68 8.40
N ARG A 5 -2.15 -1.97 9.06
CA ARG A 5 -1.13 -0.98 9.45
C ARG A 5 0.24 -1.39 8.94
N SER A 6 1.09 -0.41 8.63
CA SER A 6 2.49 -0.64 8.31
C SER A 6 3.41 0.22 9.20
N VAL A 7 4.55 -0.33 9.61
CA VAL A 7 5.52 0.33 10.49
C VAL A 7 6.92 0.19 9.91
N THR A 8 7.71 1.26 9.90
CA THR A 8 9.08 1.26 9.36
C THR A 8 10.10 1.30 10.49
N ARG A 9 11.05 0.35 10.51
CA ARG A 9 12.23 0.34 11.36
C ARG A 9 13.48 0.64 10.54
N ARG A 10 14.56 1.14 11.15
CA ARG A 10 15.72 1.64 10.42
C ARG A 10 17.01 0.97 10.86
N ARG A 11 17.81 0.51 9.90
CA ARG A 11 19.19 0.07 10.09
C ARG A 11 20.16 1.19 9.72
N ARG A 12 21.08 1.55 10.63
CA ARG A 12 22.21 2.42 10.29
C ARG A 12 23.35 1.58 9.74
N PRO A 13 24.12 2.04 8.70
CA PRO A 13 25.28 1.32 8.24
C PRO A 13 26.30 1.16 9.37
N ALA A 14 26.82 -0.05 9.55
CA ALA A 14 27.85 -0.35 10.53
C ALA A 14 29.14 0.37 10.16
N LYS A 15 29.41 1.51 10.77
CA LYS A 15 30.75 2.10 10.83
C LYS A 15 31.38 1.76 12.17
N GLY A 16 32.61 1.22 12.09
CA GLY A 16 33.35 0.66 13.21
C GLY A 16 33.40 1.54 14.46
N ALA A 17 33.44 0.86 15.57
CA ALA A 17 33.61 1.17 16.96
C ALA A 17 33.99 2.61 17.34
N ALA A 18 33.06 3.30 18.01
CA ALA A 18 33.33 4.19 19.16
C ALA A 18 32.12 4.18 20.06
N ILE A 19 32.28 3.61 21.25
CA ILE A 19 31.28 3.63 22.30
C ILE A 19 31.17 5.07 22.82
N LEU A 20 30.07 5.72 22.51
CA LEU A 20 29.59 6.88 23.25
C LEU A 20 28.09 6.69 23.50
N LEU A 21 27.76 6.51 24.77
CA LEU A 21 26.39 6.49 25.28
C LEU A 21 25.81 7.90 25.06
N LEU A 22 25.05 8.10 24.01
CA LEU A 22 24.19 9.27 23.85
C LEU A 22 22.76 8.76 23.70
N CYS A 23 21.89 9.16 24.63
CA CYS A 23 20.45 9.07 24.48
C CYS A 23 20.08 9.84 23.20
N ALA A 24 19.90 9.13 22.10
CA ALA A 24 19.40 9.72 20.86
C ALA A 24 17.87 9.70 20.92
N PHE A 25 17.28 10.88 21.08
CA PHE A 25 15.92 11.14 20.63
C PHE A 25 15.86 10.72 19.14
N SER A 26 15.09 9.70 18.85
CA SER A 26 14.78 9.33 17.48
C SER A 26 13.90 10.44 16.86
N VAL A 27 14.53 11.40 16.22
CA VAL A 27 13.84 12.31 15.30
C VAL A 27 13.43 11.45 14.13
N GLY A 28 12.17 11.07 14.07
CA GLY A 28 11.59 10.37 12.92
C GLY A 28 11.81 11.21 11.67
N VAL A 29 12.55 10.68 10.69
CA VAL A 29 12.58 11.29 9.36
C VAL A 29 11.26 10.91 8.69
N PRO A 30 10.45 11.87 8.20
CA PRO A 30 9.16 11.56 7.60
C PRO A 30 9.35 10.66 6.38
N VAL A 31 8.58 9.58 6.33
CA VAL A 31 8.44 8.73 5.14
C VAL A 31 7.43 9.43 4.25
N HIS A 32 7.83 9.87 3.05
CA HIS A 32 6.94 10.53 2.11
C HIS A 32 6.46 9.52 1.07
N SER A 33 5.16 9.44 0.91
CA SER A 33 4.49 8.61 -0.11
C SER A 33 4.57 9.28 -1.49
N ARG A 34 4.80 8.49 -2.55
CA ARG A 34 4.69 8.93 -3.96
C ARG A 34 4.04 7.84 -4.80
N ALA A 35 3.26 8.23 -5.77
CA ALA A 35 2.53 7.48 -6.81
C ALA A 35 2.06 6.08 -6.38
N TYR A 36 0.76 5.85 -6.28
CA TYR A 36 0.16 4.68 -5.60
C TYR A 36 0.67 4.53 -4.18
N GLN A 37 0.71 5.54 -3.38
CA GLN A 37 1.41 5.48 -2.12
C GLN A 37 2.55 4.42 -2.09
N GLN A 38 3.59 4.64 -2.87
CA GLN A 38 4.82 3.88 -2.70
C GLN A 38 5.56 4.51 -1.54
N TYR A 39 5.89 3.70 -0.54
CA TYR A 39 6.67 4.19 0.57
C TYR A 39 8.03 4.68 0.11
N GLY A 40 8.55 5.71 0.76
CA GLY A 40 9.84 6.29 0.44
C GLY A 40 10.51 6.92 1.64
N VAL A 41 11.84 6.98 1.62
CA VAL A 41 12.64 7.70 2.61
C VAL A 41 13.17 9.00 2.04
N GLN A 42 13.20 10.03 2.87
CA GLN A 42 13.80 11.30 2.50
C GLN A 42 15.31 11.26 2.73
N VAL A 43 16.08 11.40 1.64
CA VAL A 43 17.54 11.47 1.68
C VAL A 43 18.00 12.82 1.09
N GLY A 44 18.34 13.77 1.95
CA GLY A 44 18.57 15.16 1.52
C GLY A 44 17.31 15.75 0.88
N ASN A 45 17.41 16.20 -0.35
CA ASN A 45 16.29 16.78 -1.11
C ASN A 45 15.59 15.76 -2.05
N ARG A 46 15.84 14.47 -1.88
CA ARG A 46 15.26 13.41 -2.72
C ARG A 46 14.50 12.43 -1.88
N THR A 47 13.33 12.02 -2.35
CA THR A 47 12.63 10.86 -1.84
C THR A 47 13.05 9.62 -2.62
N ILE A 48 13.53 8.60 -1.93
CA ILE A 48 13.94 7.33 -2.50
C ILE A 48 12.85 6.31 -2.17
N LYS A 49 12.35 5.59 -3.18
CA LYS A 49 11.31 4.56 -3.01
C LYS A 49 11.84 3.39 -2.17
N LEU A 50 11.04 2.92 -1.24
CA LEU A 50 11.32 1.68 -0.52
C LEU A 50 11.06 0.49 -1.44
N LYS A 51 12.05 -0.37 -1.60
CA LYS A 51 11.91 -1.59 -2.40
C LYS A 51 12.99 -2.61 -2.08
N TRP A 52 12.70 -3.84 -2.41
CA TRP A 52 13.70 -4.89 -2.45
C TRP A 52 14.61 -4.71 -3.66
N ASN A 53 15.92 -4.84 -3.48
CA ASN A 53 16.88 -4.80 -4.57
C ASN A 53 17.24 -6.20 -5.08
N ARG A 54 16.81 -7.24 -4.37
CA ARG A 54 17.06 -8.66 -4.72
C ARG A 54 15.78 -9.46 -4.69
N MET A 55 15.62 -10.34 -5.68
CA MET A 55 14.54 -11.32 -5.77
C MET A 55 15.13 -12.71 -5.95
N PRO A 56 14.47 -13.76 -5.46
CA PRO A 56 13.22 -13.75 -4.68
C PRO A 56 13.44 -13.24 -3.25
N VAL A 57 12.39 -12.62 -2.67
CA VAL A 57 12.34 -12.31 -1.24
C VAL A 57 12.24 -13.62 -0.47
N GLN A 58 13.18 -13.87 0.45
CA GLN A 58 13.13 -15.04 1.32
C GLN A 58 12.22 -14.74 2.50
N TYR A 59 11.25 -15.64 2.79
CA TYR A 59 10.38 -15.48 3.94
C TYR A 59 10.25 -16.78 4.74
N PHE A 60 10.01 -16.62 6.03
CA PHE A 60 9.80 -17.70 6.99
C PHE A 60 8.38 -17.64 7.53
N ILE A 61 7.83 -18.78 7.89
CA ILE A 61 6.54 -18.88 8.57
C ILE A 61 6.78 -19.25 10.03
N GLU A 62 6.18 -18.51 10.95
CA GLU A 62 6.16 -18.86 12.36
C GLU A 62 5.55 -20.26 12.55
N ASN A 63 6.24 -21.11 13.33
CA ASN A 63 5.82 -22.52 13.53
C ASN A 63 4.67 -22.67 14.54
N VAL A 64 3.94 -21.59 14.78
CA VAL A 64 2.79 -21.57 15.69
C VAL A 64 1.55 -21.10 14.94
N GLY A 65 0.46 -21.87 15.06
CA GLY A 65 -0.83 -21.51 14.50
C GLY A 65 -1.75 -20.88 15.57
N VAL A 66 -2.95 -20.55 15.12
CA VAL A 66 -4.03 -20.08 16.00
C VAL A 66 -5.24 -21.02 15.91
N PRO A 67 -6.25 -20.92 16.79
CA PRO A 67 -7.45 -21.74 16.70
C PRO A 67 -8.11 -21.66 15.32
N GLY A 68 -8.10 -22.78 14.60
CA GLY A 68 -8.65 -22.91 13.25
C GLY A 68 -7.70 -22.64 12.10
N VAL A 69 -6.43 -22.28 12.36
CA VAL A 69 -5.40 -22.10 11.34
C VAL A 69 -4.07 -22.66 11.84
N THR A 70 -3.61 -23.76 11.28
CA THR A 70 -2.29 -24.36 11.57
C THR A 70 -1.18 -23.58 10.85
N ALA A 71 0.08 -23.73 11.28
CA ALA A 71 1.24 -23.12 10.62
C ALA A 71 1.34 -23.54 9.13
N SER A 72 1.04 -24.81 8.79
CA SER A 72 1.01 -25.25 7.39
C SER A 72 -0.12 -24.62 6.57
N GLN A 73 -1.27 -24.34 7.18
CA GLN A 73 -2.36 -23.62 6.51
C GLN A 73 -2.01 -22.14 6.33
N LEU A 74 -1.34 -21.53 7.31
CA LEU A 74 -0.78 -20.18 7.17
C LEU A 74 0.21 -20.14 5.99
N GLN A 75 1.18 -21.05 5.94
CA GLN A 75 2.16 -21.14 4.85
C GLN A 75 1.47 -21.26 3.48
N ALA A 76 0.52 -22.18 3.33
CA ALA A 76 -0.19 -22.36 2.06
C ALA A 76 -1.01 -21.11 1.65
N THR A 77 -1.56 -20.39 2.63
CA THR A 77 -2.30 -19.13 2.39
C THR A 77 -1.37 -18.01 1.94
N VAL A 78 -0.23 -17.88 2.60
CA VAL A 78 0.82 -16.90 2.26
C VAL A 78 1.39 -17.17 0.87
N ASP A 79 1.68 -18.45 0.53
CA ASP A 79 2.14 -18.84 -0.81
C ASP A 79 1.12 -18.44 -1.88
N ALA A 80 -0.18 -18.67 -1.65
CA ALA A 80 -1.23 -18.28 -2.58
C ALA A 80 -1.29 -16.75 -2.75
N SER A 81 -1.09 -15.99 -1.67
CA SER A 81 -1.07 -14.53 -1.70
C SER A 81 0.16 -13.98 -2.44
N PHE A 82 1.35 -14.55 -2.22
CA PHE A 82 2.54 -14.22 -3.03
C PHE A 82 2.35 -14.56 -4.50
N ALA A 83 1.73 -15.71 -4.81
CA ALA A 83 1.43 -16.08 -6.20
C ALA A 83 0.52 -15.06 -6.89
N THR A 84 -0.42 -14.45 -6.16
CA THR A 84 -1.27 -13.37 -6.69
C THR A 84 -0.44 -12.18 -7.18
N TRP A 85 0.56 -11.73 -6.42
CA TRP A 85 1.47 -10.65 -6.83
C TRP A 85 2.48 -11.09 -7.91
N HIS A 86 3.04 -12.29 -7.78
CA HIS A 86 3.99 -12.83 -8.76
C HIS A 86 3.38 -12.99 -10.16
N ASN A 87 2.09 -13.30 -10.24
CA ASN A 87 1.38 -13.50 -11.51
C ASN A 87 1.05 -12.19 -12.24
N VAL A 88 1.45 -11.02 -11.74
CA VAL A 88 1.34 -9.76 -12.47
C VAL A 88 2.38 -9.73 -13.59
N PRO A 89 1.99 -9.83 -14.88
CA PRO A 89 2.94 -10.03 -15.97
C PRO A 89 3.83 -8.81 -16.26
N THR A 90 3.44 -7.65 -15.73
CA THR A 90 4.13 -6.37 -15.89
C THR A 90 5.01 -6.00 -14.68
N ALA A 91 5.10 -6.88 -13.68
CA ALA A 91 5.93 -6.69 -12.48
C ALA A 91 6.97 -7.81 -12.31
N ALA A 92 8.19 -7.44 -11.89
CA ALA A 92 9.28 -8.38 -11.61
C ALA A 92 9.41 -8.64 -10.10
N VAL A 93 8.40 -9.26 -9.49
CA VAL A 93 8.42 -9.63 -8.08
C VAL A 93 8.36 -11.14 -7.91
N SER A 94 9.04 -11.66 -6.90
CA SER A 94 8.99 -13.07 -6.52
C SER A 94 9.36 -13.24 -5.05
N ALA A 95 8.84 -14.31 -4.44
CA ALA A 95 9.18 -14.69 -3.08
C ALA A 95 9.44 -16.20 -2.99
N GLN A 96 10.15 -16.63 -1.97
CA GLN A 96 10.48 -18.03 -1.74
C GLN A 96 10.34 -18.37 -0.26
N PHE A 97 9.54 -19.38 0.02
CA PHE A 97 9.47 -19.97 1.36
C PHE A 97 10.82 -20.58 1.76
N ALA A 98 11.39 -20.09 2.85
CA ALA A 98 12.70 -20.52 3.37
C ALA A 98 12.59 -21.54 4.52
N GLY A 99 11.40 -21.72 5.08
CA GLY A 99 11.15 -22.71 6.14
C GLY A 99 10.28 -22.18 7.27
N PHE A 100 10.00 -23.06 8.21
CA PHE A 100 9.36 -22.70 9.48
C PHE A 100 10.40 -22.20 10.48
N THR A 101 10.00 -21.24 11.34
CA THR A 101 10.86 -20.66 12.37
C THR A 101 10.14 -20.54 13.71
N ASN A 102 10.88 -20.41 14.80
CA ASN A 102 10.36 -20.01 16.09
C ASN A 102 10.61 -18.52 16.38
N ALA A 103 11.26 -17.79 15.44
CA ALA A 103 11.32 -16.34 15.50
C ALA A 103 9.91 -15.75 15.38
N LEU A 104 9.66 -14.68 16.11
CA LEU A 104 8.38 -13.97 16.07
C LEU A 104 8.45 -12.87 15.00
N PRO A 105 7.33 -12.55 14.33
CA PRO A 105 7.27 -11.36 13.51
C PRO A 105 7.53 -10.11 14.39
N THR A 106 8.05 -9.05 13.80
CA THR A 106 8.42 -7.78 14.46
C THR A 106 9.77 -7.77 15.19
N GLN A 107 10.67 -8.71 14.89
CA GLN A 107 12.03 -8.76 15.44
C GLN A 107 13.06 -8.35 14.38
N ASP A 108 13.97 -7.43 14.70
CA ASP A 108 15.07 -7.03 13.80
C ASP A 108 16.18 -8.09 13.87
N ASP A 109 15.97 -9.23 13.25
CA ASP A 109 16.86 -10.40 13.34
C ASP A 109 17.45 -10.86 11.99
N GLY A 110 17.08 -10.18 10.91
CA GLY A 110 17.50 -10.47 9.55
C GLY A 110 16.63 -11.52 8.85
N LEU A 111 15.52 -11.94 9.46
CA LEU A 111 14.56 -12.87 8.88
C LEU A 111 13.26 -12.13 8.58
N SER A 112 12.73 -12.27 7.38
CA SER A 112 11.37 -11.84 7.09
C SER A 112 10.39 -12.90 7.59
N VAL A 113 9.75 -12.67 8.73
CA VAL A 113 8.88 -13.63 9.39
C VAL A 113 7.41 -13.24 9.21
N ILE A 114 6.59 -14.22 8.85
CA ILE A 114 5.14 -14.07 8.72
C ILE A 114 4.46 -14.99 9.73
N GLY A 115 3.66 -14.42 10.63
CA GLY A 115 3.08 -15.17 11.74
C GLY A 115 1.86 -14.50 12.38
N PHE A 116 1.50 -15.01 13.54
CA PHE A 116 0.42 -14.44 14.34
C PHE A 116 0.98 -13.76 15.59
N LEU A 117 0.45 -12.58 15.88
CA LEU A 117 0.76 -11.85 17.12
C LEU A 117 -0.53 -11.37 17.78
N ALA A 118 -0.63 -11.57 19.09
CA ALA A 118 -1.77 -11.04 19.83
C ALA A 118 -1.52 -9.55 20.12
N ASP A 119 -2.27 -8.67 19.49
CA ASP A 119 -2.28 -7.25 19.80
C ASP A 119 -3.66 -6.81 20.33
N PRO A 120 -3.87 -6.92 21.66
CA PRO A 120 -5.11 -6.51 22.29
C PRO A 120 -5.31 -5.00 22.42
N LEU A 121 -4.24 -4.21 22.20
CA LEU A 121 -4.30 -2.75 22.28
C LEU A 121 -4.84 -2.15 21.00
N GLU A 122 -4.68 -2.86 19.88
CA GLU A 122 -5.18 -2.46 18.55
C GLU A 122 -6.17 -3.50 18.00
N PRO A 123 -7.33 -3.74 18.68
CA PRO A 123 -8.25 -4.81 18.31
C PRO A 123 -8.90 -4.62 16.94
N SER A 124 -8.82 -3.43 16.38
CA SER A 124 -9.31 -3.10 15.04
C SER A 124 -8.30 -3.38 13.92
N VAL A 125 -7.05 -3.66 14.25
CA VAL A 125 -6.02 -4.03 13.27
C VAL A 125 -6.12 -5.51 12.98
N LEU A 126 -6.25 -5.89 11.71
CA LEU A 126 -6.28 -7.28 11.24
C LEU A 126 -4.88 -7.83 11.01
N GLY A 127 -4.02 -7.03 10.39
CA GLY A 127 -2.64 -7.35 10.12
C GLY A 127 -1.78 -6.10 10.09
N SER A 128 -0.48 -6.29 10.10
CA SER A 128 0.50 -5.22 9.96
C SER A 128 1.78 -5.74 9.36
N THR A 129 2.42 -4.89 8.58
CA THR A 129 3.73 -5.15 7.96
C THR A 129 4.74 -4.14 8.47
N ASP A 130 5.86 -4.64 8.99
CA ASP A 130 7.01 -3.86 9.42
C ASP A 130 8.16 -4.02 8.44
N TRP A 131 9.02 -2.99 8.30
CA TRP A 131 10.24 -3.05 7.49
C TRP A 131 11.45 -2.61 8.30
N LEU A 132 12.53 -3.35 8.11
CA LEU A 132 13.87 -2.88 8.35
C LEU A 132 14.46 -2.39 7.02
N ILE A 133 14.90 -1.14 6.97
CA ILE A 133 15.35 -0.51 5.74
C ILE A 133 16.75 0.09 5.88
N ASP A 134 17.47 0.16 4.77
CA ASP A 134 18.64 1.03 4.64
C ASP A 134 18.14 2.45 4.32
N ASP A 135 18.32 3.37 5.24
CA ASP A 135 17.81 4.74 5.16
C ASP A 135 18.60 5.64 4.20
N VAL A 136 19.66 5.13 3.57
CA VAL A 136 20.44 5.83 2.54
C VAL A 136 20.02 5.41 1.15
N THR A 137 19.72 4.14 0.95
CA THR A 137 19.42 3.55 -0.36
C THR A 137 17.93 3.31 -0.59
N GLY A 138 17.12 3.27 0.46
CA GLY A 138 15.71 2.86 0.42
C GLY A 138 15.52 1.34 0.24
N GLU A 139 16.59 0.54 0.37
CA GLU A 139 16.50 -0.91 0.27
C GLU A 139 15.75 -1.49 1.46
N ILE A 140 14.72 -2.30 1.19
CA ILE A 140 14.10 -3.14 2.21
C ILE A 140 15.03 -4.33 2.42
N VAL A 141 15.53 -4.53 3.65
CA VAL A 141 16.46 -5.62 3.99
C VAL A 141 15.78 -6.74 4.77
N GLU A 142 14.65 -6.42 5.39
CA GLU A 142 13.79 -7.34 6.15
C GLU A 142 12.37 -6.81 6.14
N SER A 143 11.37 -7.67 6.14
CA SER A 143 9.98 -7.29 6.29
C SER A 143 9.20 -8.37 7.00
N ASP A 144 8.63 -8.03 8.13
CA ASP A 144 7.79 -8.92 8.94
C ASP A 144 6.32 -8.63 8.71
N ILE A 145 5.51 -9.68 8.74
CA ILE A 145 4.04 -9.55 8.70
C ILE A 145 3.47 -10.28 9.91
N PHE A 146 2.63 -9.61 10.68
CA PHE A 146 1.82 -10.30 11.65
C PHE A 146 0.32 -10.16 11.37
N PHE A 147 -0.44 -11.21 11.70
CA PHE A 147 -1.89 -11.21 11.72
C PHE A 147 -2.36 -11.18 13.18
N ASN A 148 -3.27 -10.26 13.51
CA ASN A 148 -3.72 -10.09 14.88
C ASN A 148 -4.54 -11.31 15.35
N SER A 149 -4.09 -11.98 16.40
CA SER A 149 -4.75 -13.15 16.98
C SER A 149 -5.52 -12.85 18.28
N ALA A 150 -5.46 -11.61 18.78
CA ALA A 150 -6.04 -11.29 20.08
C ALA A 150 -7.59 -11.41 20.10
N SER A 151 -8.24 -10.98 19.02
CA SER A 151 -9.71 -10.94 18.93
C SER A 151 -10.25 -11.20 17.52
N VAL A 152 -9.40 -11.56 16.56
CA VAL A 152 -9.78 -11.76 15.17
C VAL A 152 -9.99 -13.26 14.89
N PRO A 153 -11.21 -13.68 14.54
CA PRO A 153 -11.47 -15.04 14.11
C PRO A 153 -11.07 -15.20 12.63
N TRP A 154 -10.07 -16.00 12.36
CA TRP A 154 -9.52 -16.25 11.02
C TRP A 154 -10.19 -17.41 10.30
N SER A 155 -10.22 -17.35 8.96
CA SER A 155 -10.67 -18.41 8.05
C SER A 155 -9.70 -18.58 6.90
N VAL A 156 -9.47 -19.85 6.51
CA VAL A 156 -8.76 -20.27 5.30
C VAL A 156 -9.68 -21.04 4.35
N SER A 157 -10.97 -20.85 4.48
CA SER A 157 -11.98 -21.48 3.62
C SER A 157 -11.89 -20.95 2.19
N ALA A 158 -12.06 -21.83 1.20
CA ALA A 158 -12.07 -21.45 -0.21
C ALA A 158 -13.24 -20.49 -0.57
N THR A 159 -14.35 -20.55 0.16
CA THR A 159 -15.57 -19.78 -0.12
C THR A 159 -15.88 -18.69 0.92
N GLY A 160 -14.96 -18.46 1.86
CA GLY A 160 -15.18 -17.59 3.00
C GLY A 160 -15.99 -18.26 4.12
N THR A 161 -16.04 -17.64 5.27
CA THR A 161 -16.78 -18.13 6.44
C THR A 161 -17.43 -16.95 7.16
N SER A 162 -18.73 -16.94 7.28
CA SER A 162 -19.46 -15.89 7.99
C SER A 162 -18.91 -15.69 9.41
N GLY A 163 -18.70 -14.45 9.82
CA GLY A 163 -18.17 -14.09 11.13
C GLY A 163 -16.65 -14.31 11.27
N ARG A 164 -15.94 -14.69 10.22
CA ARG A 164 -14.48 -14.86 10.21
C ARG A 164 -13.85 -14.05 9.10
N PHE A 165 -12.69 -13.46 9.36
CA PHE A 165 -11.92 -12.77 8.33
C PHE A 165 -11.12 -13.75 7.48
N ASP A 166 -11.07 -13.48 6.18
CA ASP A 166 -10.34 -14.29 5.23
C ASP A 166 -8.86 -13.99 5.32
N LEU A 167 -8.07 -14.96 5.78
CA LEU A 167 -6.63 -14.79 5.98
C LEU A 167 -5.89 -14.48 4.66
N GLN A 168 -6.32 -15.09 3.53
CA GLN A 168 -5.69 -14.84 2.24
C GLN A 168 -5.92 -13.41 1.75
N SER A 169 -7.10 -12.85 1.94
CA SER A 169 -7.40 -11.45 1.58
C SER A 169 -6.50 -10.48 2.34
N ILE A 170 -6.33 -10.69 3.65
CA ILE A 170 -5.46 -9.83 4.46
C ILE A 170 -3.98 -10.09 4.13
N ALA A 171 -3.57 -11.35 3.94
CA ALA A 171 -2.20 -11.67 3.52
C ALA A 171 -1.86 -11.05 2.15
N THR A 172 -2.80 -11.00 1.20
CA THR A 172 -2.58 -10.35 -0.10
C THR A 172 -2.33 -8.85 0.07
N HIS A 173 -3.07 -8.17 0.97
CA HIS A 173 -2.85 -6.77 1.31
C HIS A 173 -1.47 -6.56 1.98
N GLU A 174 -1.16 -7.30 3.04
CA GLU A 174 0.11 -7.17 3.76
C GLU A 174 1.34 -7.44 2.88
N ILE A 175 1.23 -8.39 1.96
CA ILE A 175 2.29 -8.67 0.99
C ILE A 175 2.49 -7.50 0.01
N GLY A 176 1.45 -6.75 -0.31
CA GLY A 176 1.60 -5.46 -1.01
C GLY A 176 2.51 -4.51 -0.26
N HIS A 177 2.31 -4.37 1.05
CA HIS A 177 3.21 -3.60 1.92
C HIS A 177 4.61 -4.20 1.98
N LEU A 178 4.76 -5.51 2.12
CA LEU A 178 6.05 -6.19 2.09
C LEU A 178 6.86 -5.81 0.85
N PHE A 179 6.22 -5.62 -0.31
CA PHE A 179 6.87 -5.15 -1.52
C PHE A 179 7.09 -3.63 -1.58
N GLY A 180 6.64 -2.85 -0.61
CA GLY A 180 6.81 -1.39 -0.55
C GLY A 180 5.65 -0.58 -1.14
N ILE A 181 4.50 -1.22 -1.44
CA ILE A 181 3.27 -0.54 -1.84
C ILE A 181 2.57 0.00 -0.59
N GLY A 182 2.13 1.24 -0.63
CA GLY A 182 1.32 1.86 0.42
C GLY A 182 -0.19 1.70 0.20
N HIS A 183 -0.99 2.37 1.02
CA HIS A 183 -2.44 2.31 0.87
C HIS A 183 -2.93 3.07 -0.36
N SER A 184 -4.00 2.58 -0.96
CA SER A 184 -4.77 3.24 -2.02
C SER A 184 -6.06 3.84 -1.45
N ALA A 185 -6.46 5.03 -1.90
CA ALA A 185 -7.76 5.61 -1.52
C ALA A 185 -8.90 5.18 -2.46
N LEU A 186 -8.67 4.22 -3.36
CA LEU A 186 -9.74 3.67 -4.20
C LEU A 186 -10.64 2.71 -3.41
N GLY A 187 -11.51 3.28 -2.61
CA GLY A 187 -12.56 2.58 -1.87
C GLY A 187 -13.66 3.54 -1.49
N GLU A 188 -14.85 3.01 -1.31
CA GLU A 188 -16.02 3.75 -0.86
C GLU A 188 -16.55 3.11 0.42
N THR A 189 -16.86 3.92 1.40
CA THR A 189 -17.37 3.48 2.69
C THR A 189 -18.65 4.22 3.07
N GLU A 190 -19.44 3.60 3.92
CA GLU A 190 -20.54 4.26 4.62
C GLU A 190 -20.29 4.28 6.12
N GLN A 191 -20.71 5.35 6.77
CA GLN A 191 -20.67 5.45 8.22
C GLN A 191 -21.82 4.61 8.82
N ILE A 192 -21.45 3.71 9.74
CA ILE A 192 -22.40 2.90 10.48
C ILE A 192 -22.17 3.05 11.98
N SER A 193 -23.10 2.57 12.81
CA SER A 193 -22.86 2.48 14.25
C SER A 193 -21.65 1.57 14.52
N GLY A 194 -20.59 2.13 15.09
CA GLY A 194 -19.34 1.40 15.40
C GLY A 194 -18.24 1.56 14.34
N GLY A 195 -18.36 2.44 13.34
CA GLY A 195 -17.30 2.78 12.42
C GLY A 195 -17.74 2.85 10.96
N ARG A 196 -16.88 2.42 10.04
CA ARG A 196 -17.12 2.42 8.59
C ARG A 196 -17.37 1.01 8.08
N ARG A 197 -18.21 0.88 7.06
CA ARG A 197 -18.40 -0.33 6.27
C ARG A 197 -18.00 -0.08 4.83
N VAL A 198 -17.14 -0.92 4.27
CA VAL A 198 -16.77 -0.88 2.85
C VAL A 198 -17.98 -1.30 2.01
N ILE A 199 -18.32 -0.49 1.02
CA ILE A 199 -19.35 -0.77 0.01
C ILE A 199 -18.75 -1.11 -1.35
N ALA A 200 -17.59 -0.52 -1.69
CA ALA A 200 -16.83 -0.85 -2.89
C ALA A 200 -15.33 -0.65 -2.67
N LYS A 201 -14.50 -1.39 -3.41
CA LYS A 201 -13.05 -1.20 -3.46
C LYS A 201 -12.56 -1.28 -4.90
N GLY A 202 -11.68 -0.37 -5.26
CA GLY A 202 -10.93 -0.35 -6.53
C GLY A 202 -9.47 -0.77 -6.35
N ALA A 203 -9.06 -1.14 -5.12
CA ALA A 203 -7.73 -1.63 -4.79
C ALA A 203 -7.78 -2.59 -3.59
N VAL A 204 -6.95 -3.63 -3.61
CA VAL A 204 -6.69 -4.49 -2.45
C VAL A 204 -6.02 -3.67 -1.36
N MET A 205 -5.16 -2.72 -1.77
CA MET A 205 -4.43 -1.83 -0.86
C MET A 205 -5.29 -0.73 -0.21
N PHE A 206 -6.62 -0.74 -0.34
CA PHE A 206 -7.49 0.14 0.46
C PHE A 206 -7.44 -0.29 1.94
N PRO A 207 -7.22 0.64 2.91
CA PRO A 207 -6.85 0.29 4.29
C PRO A 207 -7.95 -0.39 5.11
N ILE A 208 -9.19 -0.37 4.65
CA ILE A 208 -10.32 -0.98 5.36
C ILE A 208 -10.73 -2.28 4.66
N ALA A 209 -10.72 -3.38 5.40
CA ALA A 209 -11.14 -4.67 4.89
C ALA A 209 -12.66 -4.75 4.69
N TYR A 210 -13.11 -5.59 3.76
CA TYR A 210 -14.51 -5.99 3.70
C TYR A 210 -14.95 -6.67 5.00
N SER A 211 -16.25 -6.70 5.23
CA SER A 211 -16.84 -7.43 6.36
C SER A 211 -16.45 -8.90 6.35
N SER A 212 -16.40 -9.51 7.52
CA SER A 212 -16.09 -10.93 7.70
C SER A 212 -16.94 -11.83 6.79
N GLY A 213 -16.31 -12.86 6.23
CA GLY A 213 -16.91 -13.77 5.24
C GLY A 213 -16.58 -13.42 3.79
N SER A 214 -16.11 -12.22 3.48
CA SER A 214 -15.67 -11.84 2.12
C SER A 214 -14.32 -12.45 1.78
N ILE A 215 -14.17 -12.85 0.51
CA ILE A 215 -12.91 -13.33 -0.10
C ILE A 215 -12.50 -12.46 -1.30
N THR A 216 -13.14 -11.31 -1.48
CA THR A 216 -13.00 -10.46 -2.67
C THR A 216 -11.57 -9.95 -2.85
N ASP A 217 -10.89 -9.62 -1.75
CA ASP A 217 -9.54 -9.06 -1.75
C ASP A 217 -8.41 -10.09 -1.99
N ARG A 218 -8.75 -11.30 -2.41
CA ARG A 218 -7.74 -12.28 -2.91
C ARG A 218 -7.22 -11.95 -4.30
N ALA A 219 -7.91 -11.09 -5.07
CA ALA A 219 -7.56 -10.73 -6.43
C ALA A 219 -7.19 -9.25 -6.54
N LEU A 220 -6.02 -8.96 -7.12
CA LEU A 220 -5.55 -7.59 -7.35
C LEU A 220 -6.47 -6.84 -8.31
N GLN A 221 -6.61 -5.55 -8.06
CA GLN A 221 -7.31 -4.61 -8.91
C GLN A 221 -6.33 -3.86 -9.83
N PRO A 222 -6.80 -3.16 -10.87
CA PRO A 222 -5.95 -2.41 -11.78
C PRO A 222 -4.99 -1.43 -11.09
N ASP A 223 -5.38 -0.83 -9.99
CA ASP A 223 -4.56 0.09 -9.20
C ASP A 223 -3.37 -0.63 -8.55
N ASP A 224 -3.62 -1.77 -7.91
CA ASP A 224 -2.58 -2.59 -7.29
C ASP A 224 -1.57 -3.07 -8.34
N ILE A 225 -2.07 -3.52 -9.51
CA ILE A 225 -1.25 -3.96 -10.64
C ILE A 225 -0.39 -2.82 -11.17
N ALA A 226 -0.96 -1.63 -11.32
CA ALA A 226 -0.23 -0.46 -11.76
C ALA A 226 0.85 -0.06 -10.75
N GLY A 227 0.54 -0.09 -9.45
CA GLY A 227 1.46 0.22 -8.35
C GLY A 227 2.67 -0.71 -8.30
N ILE A 228 2.45 -2.02 -8.29
CA ILE A 228 3.54 -3.00 -8.24
C ILE A 228 4.39 -2.97 -9.52
N SER A 229 3.76 -2.73 -10.68
CA SER A 229 4.48 -2.65 -11.95
C SER A 229 5.31 -1.37 -12.10
N ASP A 230 4.87 -0.25 -11.50
CA ASP A 230 5.67 0.98 -11.47
C ASP A 230 6.88 0.87 -10.52
N LEU A 231 6.74 0.11 -9.43
CA LEU A 231 7.81 -0.10 -8.46
C LEU A 231 8.84 -1.14 -8.94
N TYR A 232 8.38 -2.22 -9.58
CA TYR A 232 9.19 -3.32 -10.09
C TYR A 232 8.85 -3.61 -11.56
N PRO A 233 9.15 -2.70 -12.50
CA PRO A 233 8.71 -2.86 -13.89
C PRO A 233 9.33 -4.06 -14.59
N ALA A 234 8.52 -4.82 -15.31
CA ALA A 234 8.91 -5.96 -16.14
C ALA A 234 8.10 -5.98 -17.45
N GLY A 235 8.47 -6.89 -18.37
CA GLY A 235 7.64 -7.27 -19.51
C GLY A 235 7.20 -6.12 -20.42
N GLY A 236 7.99 -5.06 -20.56
CA GLY A 236 7.64 -3.91 -21.40
C GLY A 236 6.61 -2.96 -20.80
N PHE A 237 6.38 -3.02 -19.47
CA PHE A 237 5.44 -2.13 -18.76
C PHE A 237 5.58 -0.67 -19.18
N GLN A 238 6.81 -0.13 -19.15
CA GLN A 238 7.05 1.28 -19.49
C GLN A 238 6.76 1.64 -20.95
N SER A 239 6.82 0.68 -21.88
CA SER A 239 6.53 0.92 -23.29
C SER A 239 5.07 0.66 -23.67
N SER A 240 4.36 -0.17 -22.91
CA SER A 240 2.97 -0.56 -23.16
C SER A 240 1.95 0.27 -22.39
N THR A 241 2.37 0.94 -21.33
CA THR A 241 1.52 1.84 -20.53
C THR A 241 2.00 3.29 -20.66
N GLY A 242 1.21 4.23 -20.18
CA GLY A 242 1.61 5.62 -20.10
C GLY A 242 1.23 6.26 -18.76
N SER A 243 1.37 7.57 -18.69
CA SER A 243 1.12 8.34 -17.48
C SER A 243 0.37 9.63 -17.75
N VAL A 244 -0.17 10.20 -16.68
CA VAL A 244 -0.70 11.56 -16.63
C VAL A 244 0.00 12.30 -15.49
N THR A 245 0.46 13.52 -15.75
CA THR A 245 1.00 14.41 -14.73
C THR A 245 0.20 15.70 -14.67
N GLY A 246 0.20 16.36 -13.53
CA GLY A 246 -0.52 17.62 -13.40
C GLY A 246 -0.38 18.26 -12.03
N THR A 247 -1.21 19.27 -11.83
CA THR A 247 -1.34 19.97 -10.55
C THR A 247 -2.81 20.20 -10.20
N VAL A 248 -3.13 20.02 -8.92
CA VAL A 248 -4.43 20.39 -8.35
C VAL A 248 -4.25 21.69 -7.56
N THR A 249 -5.10 22.69 -7.85
CA THR A 249 -5.04 23.98 -7.16
C THR A 249 -6.39 24.37 -6.59
N LYS A 250 -6.37 25.11 -5.48
CA LYS A 250 -7.52 25.74 -4.84
C LYS A 250 -7.19 27.19 -4.53
N ASN A 251 -7.95 28.15 -5.07
CA ASN A 251 -7.69 29.60 -4.92
C ASN A 251 -6.25 29.99 -5.29
N GLY A 252 -5.69 29.40 -6.35
CA GLY A 252 -4.34 29.69 -6.84
C GLY A 252 -3.18 29.07 -6.04
N LYS A 253 -3.47 28.25 -5.04
CA LYS A 253 -2.47 27.48 -4.26
C LYS A 253 -2.60 25.99 -4.55
N GLY A 254 -1.50 25.28 -4.53
CA GLY A 254 -1.53 23.81 -4.63
C GLY A 254 -2.29 23.18 -3.47
N VAL A 255 -2.91 22.04 -3.73
CA VAL A 255 -3.63 21.24 -2.73
C VAL A 255 -2.80 20.02 -2.39
N PHE A 256 -2.40 19.87 -1.14
CA PHE A 256 -1.75 18.65 -0.65
C PHE A 256 -2.79 17.59 -0.26
N GLY A 257 -2.57 16.35 -0.65
CA GLY A 257 -3.41 15.21 -0.27
C GLY A 257 -4.71 15.06 -1.07
N ALA A 258 -4.89 15.81 -2.19
CA ALA A 258 -6.02 15.57 -3.08
C ALA A 258 -5.88 14.22 -3.78
N HIS A 259 -6.92 13.39 -3.75
CA HIS A 259 -6.97 12.14 -4.49
C HIS A 259 -7.34 12.40 -5.95
N VAL A 260 -6.49 11.99 -6.87
CA VAL A 260 -6.69 12.11 -8.32
C VAL A 260 -6.88 10.72 -8.91
N VAL A 261 -8.03 10.49 -9.52
CA VAL A 261 -8.42 9.20 -10.09
C VAL A 261 -8.49 9.31 -11.61
N ALA A 262 -7.80 8.43 -12.30
CA ALA A 262 -7.90 8.22 -13.74
C ALA A 262 -8.83 7.03 -14.03
N PHE A 263 -9.94 7.28 -14.69
CA PHE A 263 -10.87 6.27 -15.17
C PHE A 263 -10.71 6.07 -16.68
N SER A 264 -10.45 4.83 -17.10
CA SER A 264 -10.41 4.43 -18.49
C SER A 264 -11.79 3.92 -18.93
N PRO A 265 -12.55 4.65 -19.78
CA PRO A 265 -13.88 4.23 -20.19
C PRO A 265 -13.88 2.95 -21.03
N SER A 266 -12.81 2.68 -21.77
CA SER A 266 -12.69 1.49 -22.63
C SER A 266 -12.43 0.20 -21.84
N GLY A 267 -11.70 0.28 -20.74
CA GLY A 267 -11.34 -0.88 -19.89
C GLY A 267 -12.15 -0.97 -18.61
N GLY A 268 -12.89 0.07 -18.23
CA GLY A 268 -13.57 0.14 -16.93
C GLY A 268 -12.60 0.20 -15.75
N THR A 269 -11.32 0.55 -15.98
CA THR A 269 -10.28 0.51 -14.96
C THR A 269 -10.11 1.85 -14.25
N LEU A 270 -9.86 1.80 -12.96
CA LEU A 270 -9.52 2.94 -12.11
C LEU A 270 -8.07 2.80 -11.66
N VAL A 271 -7.35 3.90 -11.70
CA VAL A 271 -6.01 4.04 -11.11
C VAL A 271 -5.94 5.39 -10.42
N GLY A 272 -5.56 5.41 -9.16
CA GLY A 272 -5.54 6.61 -8.33
C GLY A 272 -4.17 7.01 -7.85
N ASN A 273 -4.03 8.27 -7.46
CA ASN A 273 -2.86 8.78 -6.75
C ASN A 273 -3.20 10.09 -6.05
N PHE A 274 -2.31 10.52 -5.16
CA PHE A 274 -2.46 11.77 -4.42
C PHE A 274 -1.58 12.88 -4.97
N THR A 275 -1.97 14.12 -4.69
CA THR A 275 -1.03 15.23 -4.76
C THR A 275 -0.07 15.14 -3.57
N GLN A 276 1.23 15.27 -3.83
CA GLN A 276 2.29 14.80 -2.95
C GLN A 276 2.92 15.90 -2.08
N ASP A 277 2.68 17.16 -2.41
CA ASP A 277 3.25 18.32 -1.74
C ASP A 277 2.38 19.57 -1.91
N ASP A 278 2.79 20.66 -1.31
CA ASP A 278 2.10 21.96 -1.34
C ASP A 278 2.05 22.59 -2.74
N SER A 279 2.75 22.05 -3.74
CA SER A 279 2.60 22.48 -5.15
C SER A 279 1.32 21.92 -5.78
N GLY A 280 0.73 20.89 -5.16
CA GLY A 280 -0.41 20.15 -5.68
C GLY A 280 -0.06 19.24 -6.85
N ALA A 281 1.22 18.91 -7.03
CA ALA A 281 1.67 18.05 -8.11
C ALA A 281 1.21 16.61 -7.93
N PHE A 282 0.82 15.95 -9.03
CA PHE A 282 0.49 14.53 -9.08
C PHE A 282 1.07 13.85 -10.31
N THR A 283 1.25 12.55 -10.20
CA THR A 283 1.57 11.65 -11.32
C THR A 283 0.76 10.37 -11.16
N ILE A 284 0.11 9.91 -12.21
CA ILE A 284 -0.53 8.59 -12.28
C ILE A 284 0.15 7.84 -13.41
N SER A 285 0.81 6.72 -13.11
CA SER A 285 1.51 5.85 -14.08
C SER A 285 0.72 4.56 -14.30
N GLY A 286 1.17 3.70 -15.22
CA GLY A 286 0.57 2.39 -15.46
C GLY A 286 -0.78 2.43 -16.15
N LEU A 287 -1.14 3.56 -16.74
CA LEU A 287 -2.39 3.72 -17.44
C LEU A 287 -2.33 3.03 -18.81
N ALA A 288 -3.41 2.33 -19.17
CA ALA A 288 -3.58 1.85 -20.53
C ALA A 288 -3.62 3.02 -21.50
N PRO A 289 -2.99 2.90 -22.70
CA PRO A 289 -3.06 3.94 -23.71
C PRO A 289 -4.51 4.22 -24.16
N GLY A 290 -4.82 5.50 -24.37
CA GLY A 290 -6.15 5.93 -24.78
C GLY A 290 -6.72 7.06 -23.94
N PRO A 291 -8.02 7.35 -24.10
CA PRO A 291 -8.68 8.41 -23.35
C PRO A 291 -8.94 7.99 -21.89
N VAL A 292 -8.65 8.89 -20.96
CA VAL A 292 -8.99 8.76 -19.54
C VAL A 292 -9.76 9.98 -19.06
N VAL A 293 -10.71 9.78 -18.17
CA VAL A 293 -11.39 10.82 -17.41
C VAL A 293 -10.63 11.00 -16.10
N LEU A 294 -10.32 12.23 -15.74
CA LEU A 294 -9.71 12.54 -14.43
C LEU A 294 -10.77 13.10 -13.48
N ARG A 295 -10.82 12.57 -12.28
CA ARG A 295 -11.61 13.03 -11.14
C ARG A 295 -10.65 13.42 -10.02
N VAL A 296 -10.93 14.54 -9.38
CA VAL A 296 -10.22 14.97 -8.15
C VAL A 296 -11.23 15.05 -7.03
N GLU A 297 -10.89 14.44 -5.90
CA GLU A 297 -11.76 14.33 -4.75
C GLU A 297 -10.99 14.46 -3.44
N PRO A 298 -11.63 14.92 -2.35
CA PRO A 298 -11.06 14.82 -1.02
C PRO A 298 -11.03 13.38 -0.55
N VAL A 299 -10.07 13.03 0.31
CA VAL A 299 -9.99 11.71 0.95
C VAL A 299 -10.94 11.72 2.15
N ASP A 300 -12.10 11.08 2.02
CA ASP A 300 -13.13 11.03 3.08
C ASP A 300 -13.72 9.64 3.35
N ASP A 301 -13.23 8.61 2.65
CA ASP A 301 -13.67 7.22 2.80
C ASP A 301 -12.84 6.37 3.78
N ALA A 302 -11.71 6.89 4.25
CA ALA A 302 -10.89 6.31 5.32
C ALA A 302 -10.25 7.41 6.15
N ASP A 303 -9.62 7.04 7.25
CA ASP A 303 -8.94 8.01 8.10
C ASP A 303 -7.64 8.48 7.44
N LEU A 304 -7.35 9.78 7.51
CA LEU A 304 -6.24 10.40 6.79
C LEU A 304 -4.86 9.88 7.22
N ASP A 305 -4.73 9.42 8.47
CA ASP A 305 -3.50 8.81 9.00
C ASP A 305 -3.21 7.43 8.38
N SER A 306 -4.20 6.81 7.73
CA SER A 306 -3.96 5.64 6.90
C SER A 306 -3.15 5.95 5.64
N PHE A 307 -3.10 7.20 5.21
CA PHE A 307 -2.47 7.63 3.97
C PHE A 307 -1.30 8.60 4.17
N PHE A 308 -1.31 9.41 5.22
CA PHE A 308 -0.37 10.51 5.38
C PHE A 308 0.21 10.58 6.79
N ASP A 309 1.53 10.70 6.89
CA ASP A 309 2.24 10.90 8.17
C ASP A 309 1.83 12.21 8.87
N ASN A 310 1.40 13.21 8.11
CA ASN A 310 0.88 14.47 8.63
C ASN A 310 -0.56 14.73 8.15
N PRO A 311 -1.56 14.03 8.72
CA PRO A 311 -2.94 14.14 8.30
C PRO A 311 -3.53 15.55 8.47
N SER A 312 -2.98 16.36 9.41
CA SER A 312 -3.43 17.73 9.65
C SER A 312 -3.08 18.71 8.51
N ALA A 313 -2.12 18.38 7.66
CA ALA A 313 -1.74 19.17 6.51
C ALA A 313 -2.60 18.88 5.26
N VAL A 314 -3.40 17.81 5.28
CA VAL A 314 -4.22 17.38 4.14
C VAL A 314 -5.45 18.29 4.00
N ASP A 315 -5.63 18.83 2.80
CA ASP A 315 -6.80 19.68 2.51
C ASP A 315 -7.95 18.84 1.95
N VAL A 316 -8.96 18.57 2.78
CA VAL A 316 -10.19 17.86 2.39
C VAL A 316 -11.39 18.81 2.17
N ASN A 317 -11.18 20.13 2.30
CA ASN A 317 -12.25 21.12 2.16
C ASN A 317 -12.39 21.62 0.71
N PHE A 318 -12.73 20.71 -0.20
CA PHE A 318 -13.05 21.05 -1.58
C PHE A 318 -14.09 20.08 -2.16
N LYS A 319 -14.76 20.50 -3.22
CA LYS A 319 -15.76 19.69 -3.93
C LYS A 319 -15.09 18.80 -4.94
N VAL A 320 -15.67 17.62 -5.20
CA VAL A 320 -15.26 16.74 -6.32
C VAL A 320 -15.35 17.50 -7.63
N VAL A 321 -14.29 17.40 -8.44
CA VAL A 321 -14.20 18.05 -9.75
C VAL A 321 -13.72 17.04 -10.79
N TYR A 322 -14.34 17.10 -11.97
CA TYR A 322 -13.87 16.35 -13.15
C TYR A 322 -13.09 17.28 -14.07
N TYR A 323 -11.97 16.79 -14.62
CA TYR A 323 -11.28 17.49 -15.69
C TYR A 323 -12.19 17.56 -16.93
N GLY A 324 -12.41 18.75 -17.46
CA GLY A 324 -13.45 19.04 -18.47
C GLY A 324 -13.25 18.41 -19.86
N ARG A 325 -12.23 17.57 -20.05
CA ARG A 325 -11.95 16.85 -21.31
C ARG A 325 -11.20 15.56 -21.01
N PHE A 326 -11.11 14.67 -22.00
CA PHE A 326 -10.27 13.48 -21.89
C PHE A 326 -8.78 13.86 -21.88
N ALA A 327 -8.01 13.23 -20.99
CA ALA A 327 -6.57 13.15 -21.15
C ALA A 327 -6.25 11.95 -22.05
N ILE A 328 -5.42 12.15 -23.06
CA ILE A 328 -5.06 11.07 -24.01
C ILE A 328 -3.70 10.52 -23.61
N VAL A 329 -3.69 9.33 -23.08
CA VAL A 329 -2.48 8.62 -22.65
C VAL A 329 -1.82 7.97 -23.85
N PRO A 330 -0.57 8.36 -24.22
CA PRO A 330 0.16 7.69 -25.28
C PRO A 330 0.84 6.42 -24.76
N PRO A 331 1.08 5.39 -25.58
CA PRO A 331 1.88 4.25 -25.19
C PRO A 331 3.33 4.69 -24.94
N GLY A 332 3.91 4.26 -23.82
CA GLY A 332 5.26 4.62 -23.39
C GLY A 332 5.50 6.09 -23.09
N GLY A 333 4.45 6.91 -22.96
CA GLY A 333 4.59 8.35 -22.80
C GLY A 333 3.67 8.96 -21.74
N ASN A 334 3.63 10.29 -21.74
CA ASN A 334 2.85 11.10 -20.79
C ASN A 334 1.77 11.91 -21.54
N ALA A 335 0.57 11.97 -20.99
CA ALA A 335 -0.53 12.75 -21.56
C ALA A 335 -0.36 14.28 -21.46
N GLY A 336 0.75 14.73 -20.86
CA GLY A 336 1.10 16.14 -20.66
C GLY A 336 0.73 16.65 -19.26
N GLN A 337 1.05 17.93 -19.05
CA GLN A 337 0.78 18.63 -17.80
C GLN A 337 -0.68 19.10 -17.76
N ILE A 338 -1.45 18.55 -16.80
CA ILE A 338 -2.85 18.86 -16.63
C ILE A 338 -3.02 19.73 -15.39
N GLN A 339 -3.80 20.81 -15.52
CA GLN A 339 -4.15 21.66 -14.40
C GLN A 339 -5.63 21.50 -14.06
N ILE A 340 -5.92 21.22 -12.79
CA ILE A 340 -7.27 21.04 -12.29
C ILE A 340 -7.46 22.01 -11.11
N GLN A 341 -8.46 22.88 -11.22
CA GLN A 341 -8.81 23.78 -10.15
C GLN A 341 -10.03 23.23 -9.41
N VAL A 342 -9.89 23.04 -8.11
CA VAL A 342 -11.00 22.66 -7.21
C VAL A 342 -11.57 23.89 -6.51
N THR A 343 -12.81 23.79 -6.06
CA THR A 343 -13.52 24.86 -5.33
C THR A 343 -13.80 24.41 -3.90
N PRO A 344 -13.76 25.31 -2.91
CA PRO A 344 -14.14 24.98 -1.53
C PRO A 344 -15.55 24.34 -1.44
N LYS A 345 -15.74 23.49 -0.42
CA LYS A 345 -17.07 22.96 -0.04
C LYS A 345 -17.99 24.06 0.43
#